data_c64edb03b165a7109ba17671cbc0bbea
#
_entry.id   c64edb03b165a7109ba17671cbc0bbea
#
_cell.length_a   1.000
_cell.length_b   1.000
_cell.length_c   1.000
_cell.angle_alpha   90.00
_cell.angle_beta   90.00
_cell.angle_gamma   90.00
#
_symmetry.space_group_name_H-M   'P 1'
#
loop_
_entity.id
_entity.type
_entity.pdbx_description
1 polymer ?
#
loop_
_entity_poly.entity_id
_entity_poly.type
_entity_poly.pdbx_seq_one_letter_code
_entity_poly.pdbx_strand_id
1 'polypeptide(L)'
;MRMSLSIHASNPRLQLPLVPAYALTVISLMAVRVIGTTALGAQRWISIGGVHVQPSEFAKIAAILLVAAVLSRHPVERPVDLMRPLGVIAVPWLLVFIQPDLGTSLVFGALMLTMLYWSGMPVEWVILLLSPLVTALLSGLLPWAMALWIPLMGVLAYRSLPWKRLAATATLAIHCAMAAVTPWLWMLGLKDYQRDRLVLFLDPSQDPLGGGYHLLQSTVGIGSGGVLGTGLLQGQLTKLLFIPEQHLSLINI
;
A
#
# COMPACT_ATOMS: atom_id res chain seq x y z
N MET A 1 20.90 -6.91 18.07
CA MET A 1 22.01 -6.66 17.13
C MET A 1 21.61 -5.50 16.24
N ARG A 2 21.86 -4.25 16.65
CA ARG A 2 21.53 -3.05 15.86
C ARG A 2 22.60 -2.94 14.76
N MET A 3 22.27 -3.38 13.57
CA MET A 3 23.13 -3.16 12.41
C MET A 3 23.03 -1.69 12.02
N SER A 4 24.11 -0.96 12.21
CA SER A 4 24.24 0.46 11.90
C SER A 4 24.25 0.69 10.38
N LEU A 5 23.06 0.78 9.79
CA LEU A 5 22.86 1.32 8.43
C LEU A 5 22.99 2.86 8.40
N SER A 6 23.64 3.44 9.42
CA SER A 6 23.79 4.88 9.61
C SER A 6 24.82 5.56 8.70
N ILE A 7 25.52 4.84 7.82
CA ILE A 7 26.74 5.39 7.20
C ILE A 7 26.47 6.26 5.96
N HIS A 8 25.32 6.16 5.29
CA HIS A 8 25.07 6.95 4.07
C HIS A 8 23.91 7.96 4.15
N ALA A 9 23.00 7.80 5.08
CA ALA A 9 21.85 8.71 5.22
C ALA A 9 22.17 10.04 5.95
N SER A 10 23.33 10.14 6.60
CA SER A 10 23.74 11.34 7.34
C SER A 10 24.46 12.39 6.49
N ASN A 11 24.69 12.15 5.19
CA ASN A 11 25.37 13.12 4.35
C ASN A 11 24.41 14.27 3.99
N PRO A 12 24.61 15.50 4.54
CA PRO A 12 23.72 16.63 4.31
C PRO A 12 23.61 17.03 2.82
N ARG A 13 24.61 16.69 2.01
CA ARG A 13 24.60 16.98 0.56
C ARG A 13 23.62 16.12 -0.22
N LEU A 14 23.33 14.89 0.23
CA LEU A 14 22.33 14.01 -0.41
C LEU A 14 20.89 14.39 -0.03
N GLN A 15 20.69 15.14 1.05
CA GLN A 15 19.37 15.48 1.55
C GLN A 15 18.81 16.76 0.96
N LEU A 16 19.68 17.67 0.49
CA LEU A 16 19.29 18.93 -0.14
C LEU A 16 18.34 18.72 -1.35
N PRO A 17 18.53 17.75 -2.25
CA PRO A 17 17.63 17.52 -3.38
C PRO A 17 16.36 16.73 -3.02
N LEU A 18 16.26 16.08 -1.84
CA LEU A 18 15.13 15.20 -1.51
C LEU A 18 13.82 15.98 -1.31
N VAL A 19 13.86 17.11 -0.60
CA VAL A 19 12.66 17.92 -0.36
C VAL A 19 12.10 18.48 -1.65
N PRO A 20 12.87 19.14 -2.52
CA PRO A 20 12.36 19.62 -3.82
C PRO A 20 11.93 18.46 -4.73
N ALA A 21 12.62 17.33 -4.75
CA ALA A 21 12.19 16.16 -5.50
C ALA A 21 10.84 15.63 -5.01
N TYR A 22 10.66 15.51 -3.70
CA TYR A 22 9.39 15.14 -3.10
C TYR A 22 8.28 16.15 -3.42
N ALA A 23 8.55 17.46 -3.29
CA ALA A 23 7.59 18.50 -3.63
C ALA A 23 7.16 18.42 -5.10
N LEU A 24 8.10 18.18 -6.02
CA LEU A 24 7.82 17.99 -7.44
C LEU A 24 6.88 16.79 -7.67
N THR A 25 7.10 15.65 -6.98
CA THR A 25 6.21 14.50 -7.12
C THR A 25 4.82 14.78 -6.56
N VAL A 26 4.70 15.51 -5.45
CA VAL A 26 3.40 15.93 -4.90
C VAL A 26 2.67 16.86 -5.87
N ILE A 27 3.37 17.83 -6.45
CA ILE A 27 2.80 18.73 -7.47
C ILE A 27 2.35 17.93 -8.70
N SER A 28 3.16 16.97 -9.17
CA SER A 28 2.79 16.12 -10.30
C SER A 28 1.57 15.23 -10.02
N LEU A 29 1.42 14.72 -8.78
CA LEU A 29 0.21 14.01 -8.35
C LEU A 29 -1.03 14.91 -8.36
N MET A 30 -0.90 16.17 -7.97
CA MET A 30 -2.01 17.13 -8.07
C MET A 30 -2.33 17.45 -9.54
N ALA A 31 -1.31 17.63 -10.37
CA ALA A 31 -1.45 17.95 -11.80
C ALA A 31 -2.19 16.84 -12.57
N VAL A 32 -1.99 15.57 -12.24
CA VAL A 32 -2.73 14.44 -12.84
C VAL A 32 -4.24 14.64 -12.78
N ARG A 33 -4.74 15.26 -11.74
CA ARG A 33 -6.17 15.49 -11.56
C ARG A 33 -6.75 16.49 -12.57
N VAL A 34 -5.90 17.37 -13.10
CA VAL A 34 -6.30 18.44 -14.05
C VAL A 34 -5.97 18.04 -15.49
N ILE A 35 -4.77 17.50 -15.72
CA ILE A 35 -4.25 17.23 -17.06
C ILE A 35 -4.08 15.74 -17.37
N GLY A 36 -4.41 14.86 -16.43
CA GLY A 36 -4.23 13.41 -16.58
C GLY A 36 -5.20 12.81 -17.60
N THR A 37 -4.74 11.75 -18.26
CA THR A 37 -5.55 10.92 -19.14
C THR A 37 -6.25 9.83 -18.35
N THR A 38 -7.52 9.57 -18.69
CA THR A 38 -8.28 8.48 -18.11
C THR A 38 -7.96 7.17 -18.84
N ALA A 39 -7.44 6.20 -18.08
CA ALA A 39 -7.28 4.84 -18.55
C ALA A 39 -7.94 3.89 -17.55
N LEU A 40 -8.69 2.90 -18.03
CA LEU A 40 -9.38 1.89 -17.21
C LEU A 40 -10.25 2.50 -16.08
N GLY A 41 -10.94 3.60 -16.38
CA GLY A 41 -11.88 4.25 -15.45
C GLY A 41 -11.25 5.12 -14.36
N ALA A 42 -9.93 5.35 -14.39
CA ALA A 42 -9.25 6.23 -13.44
C ALA A 42 -8.22 7.12 -14.13
N GLN A 43 -8.11 8.36 -13.65
CA GLN A 43 -7.20 9.37 -14.15
C GLN A 43 -5.90 9.31 -13.36
N ARG A 44 -4.89 8.60 -13.89
CA ARG A 44 -3.64 8.27 -13.17
C ARG A 44 -2.38 8.56 -13.96
N TRP A 45 -2.50 8.82 -15.27
CA TRP A 45 -1.41 8.93 -16.21
C TRP A 45 -1.31 10.33 -16.80
N ILE A 46 -0.09 10.78 -17.04
CA ILE A 46 0.20 11.98 -17.84
C ILE A 46 0.80 11.49 -19.15
N SER A 47 0.18 11.86 -20.28
CA SER A 47 0.73 11.55 -21.61
C SER A 47 1.63 12.68 -22.06
N ILE A 48 2.91 12.37 -22.29
CA ILE A 48 3.92 13.31 -22.77
C ILE A 48 4.53 12.72 -24.05
N GLY A 49 4.23 13.30 -25.20
CA GLY A 49 4.81 12.85 -26.47
C GLY A 49 4.51 11.39 -26.82
N GLY A 50 3.36 10.83 -26.41
CA GLY A 50 2.97 9.45 -26.64
C GLY A 50 3.46 8.46 -25.57
N VAL A 51 4.26 8.92 -24.60
CA VAL A 51 4.68 8.13 -23.45
C VAL A 51 3.74 8.39 -22.27
N HIS A 52 3.22 7.33 -21.66
CA HIS A 52 2.39 7.42 -20.47
C HIS A 52 3.25 7.32 -19.19
N VAL A 53 3.26 8.39 -18.41
CA VAL A 53 4.01 8.49 -17.16
C VAL A 53 3.04 8.50 -16.00
N GLN A 54 3.26 7.62 -15.00
CA GLN A 54 2.46 7.57 -13.78
C GLN A 54 3.21 8.26 -12.64
N PRO A 55 2.80 9.46 -12.20
CA PRO A 55 3.50 10.20 -11.15
C PRO A 55 3.58 9.49 -9.80
N SER A 56 2.64 8.60 -9.47
CA SER A 56 2.67 7.82 -8.23
C SER A 56 3.87 6.88 -8.14
N GLU A 57 4.44 6.43 -9.28
CA GLU A 57 5.65 5.59 -9.26
C GLU A 57 6.86 6.38 -8.73
N PHE A 58 7.02 7.61 -9.18
CA PHE A 58 8.07 8.51 -8.69
C PHE A 58 7.81 8.96 -7.25
N ALA A 59 6.54 9.18 -6.90
CA ALA A 59 6.16 9.57 -5.55
C ALA A 59 6.49 8.49 -4.51
N LYS A 60 6.39 7.19 -4.85
CA LYS A 60 6.83 6.09 -3.99
C LYS A 60 8.33 6.20 -3.67
N ILE A 61 9.15 6.41 -4.70
CA ILE A 61 10.61 6.52 -4.53
C ILE A 61 10.95 7.75 -3.69
N ALA A 62 10.38 8.90 -4.01
CA ALA A 62 10.62 10.14 -3.27
C ALA A 62 10.17 10.03 -1.80
N ALA A 63 9.03 9.39 -1.54
CA ALA A 63 8.53 9.13 -0.19
C ALA A 63 9.45 8.22 0.60
N ILE A 64 9.94 7.11 0.00
CA ILE A 64 10.90 6.20 0.63
C ILE A 64 12.15 6.97 1.07
N LEU A 65 12.74 7.74 0.16
CA LEU A 65 13.98 8.46 0.42
C LEU A 65 13.79 9.52 1.50
N LEU A 66 12.69 10.29 1.45
CA LEU A 66 12.43 11.33 2.44
C LEU A 66 12.07 10.74 3.80
N VAL A 67 11.27 9.68 3.88
CA VAL A 67 10.96 8.96 5.13
C VAL A 67 12.23 8.36 5.73
N ALA A 68 13.09 7.75 4.91
CA ALA A 68 14.39 7.24 5.37
C ALA A 68 15.26 8.35 5.97
N ALA A 69 15.31 9.53 5.33
CA ALA A 69 16.04 10.68 5.84
C ALA A 69 15.46 11.21 7.16
N VAL A 70 14.13 11.20 7.32
CA VAL A 70 13.45 11.59 8.57
C VAL A 70 13.76 10.60 9.69
N LEU A 71 13.60 9.29 9.41
CA LEU A 71 13.82 8.23 10.41
C LEU A 71 15.29 8.11 10.83
N SER A 72 16.24 8.40 9.94
CA SER A 72 17.67 8.39 10.28
C SER A 72 18.06 9.52 11.24
N ARG A 73 17.38 10.67 11.18
CA ARG A 73 17.62 11.82 12.07
C ARG A 73 16.81 11.73 13.36
N HIS A 74 15.62 11.19 13.27
CA HIS A 74 14.65 11.12 14.36
C HIS A 74 14.11 9.70 14.48
N PRO A 75 14.83 8.79 15.17
CA PRO A 75 14.35 7.44 15.41
C PRO A 75 13.06 7.47 16.21
N VAL A 76 12.21 6.48 15.98
CA VAL A 76 10.91 6.35 16.64
C VAL A 76 11.11 5.71 18.01
N GLU A 77 11.19 6.54 19.06
CA GLU A 77 11.29 6.09 20.44
C GLU A 77 9.95 6.21 21.18
N ARG A 78 9.12 7.16 20.78
CA ARG A 78 7.80 7.44 21.37
C ARG A 78 6.72 7.41 20.29
N PRO A 79 5.44 7.09 20.64
CA PRO A 79 4.36 7.10 19.66
C PRO A 79 4.18 8.44 18.93
N VAL A 80 4.52 9.55 19.59
CA VAL A 80 4.46 10.91 19.00
C VAL A 80 5.48 11.07 17.86
N ASP A 81 6.60 10.37 17.90
CA ASP A 81 7.63 10.46 16.87
C ASP A 81 7.16 9.89 15.52
N LEU A 82 6.12 9.05 15.54
CA LEU A 82 5.43 8.56 14.34
C LEU A 82 4.81 9.67 13.49
N MET A 83 4.44 10.79 14.09
CA MET A 83 3.77 11.88 13.37
C MET A 83 4.62 12.43 12.21
N ARG A 84 5.94 12.44 12.35
CA ARG A 84 6.86 12.95 11.32
C ARG A 84 6.87 12.06 10.07
N PRO A 85 7.22 10.77 10.14
CA PRO A 85 7.22 9.90 8.97
C PRO A 85 5.80 9.68 8.41
N LEU A 86 4.76 9.62 9.29
CA LEU A 86 3.37 9.58 8.84
C LEU A 86 2.97 10.83 8.06
N GLY A 87 3.36 12.02 8.52
CA GLY A 87 3.07 13.27 7.81
C GLY A 87 3.70 13.32 6.42
N VAL A 88 4.92 12.80 6.26
CA VAL A 88 5.57 12.72 4.96
C VAL A 88 4.84 11.78 4.00
N ILE A 89 4.45 10.59 4.48
CA ILE A 89 3.84 9.60 3.58
C ILE A 89 2.35 9.87 3.35
N ALA A 90 1.67 10.50 4.30
CA ALA A 90 0.24 10.76 4.22
C ALA A 90 -0.14 11.67 3.04
N VAL A 91 0.70 12.63 2.68
CA VAL A 91 0.41 13.57 1.60
C VAL A 91 0.30 12.86 0.24
N PRO A 92 1.32 12.14 -0.27
CA PRO A 92 1.19 11.41 -1.52
C PRO A 92 0.19 10.27 -1.40
N TRP A 93 0.09 9.60 -0.26
CA TRP A 93 -0.87 8.52 -0.03
C TRP A 93 -2.32 8.99 -0.20
N LEU A 94 -2.70 10.09 0.46
CA LEU A 94 -4.04 10.66 0.33
C LEU A 94 -4.35 11.12 -1.09
N LEU A 95 -3.38 11.74 -1.78
CA LEU A 95 -3.55 12.15 -3.17
C LEU A 95 -3.81 10.95 -4.09
N VAL A 96 -3.08 9.86 -3.92
CA VAL A 96 -3.25 8.62 -4.69
C VAL A 96 -4.58 7.94 -4.32
N PHE A 97 -4.95 7.92 -3.05
CA PHE A 97 -6.23 7.37 -2.59
C PHE A 97 -7.43 8.10 -3.21
N ILE A 98 -7.35 9.44 -3.29
CA ILE A 98 -8.39 10.27 -3.94
C ILE A 98 -8.45 10.03 -5.46
N GLN A 99 -7.39 9.55 -6.10
CA GLN A 99 -7.35 9.15 -7.52
C GLN A 99 -7.94 7.76 -7.80
N PRO A 100 -8.79 7.22 -6.98
CA PRO A 100 -9.24 5.86 -6.70
C PRO A 100 -8.21 4.77 -7.10
N ASP A 101 -6.96 4.90 -6.67
CA ASP A 101 -5.92 3.90 -6.88
C ASP A 101 -5.64 3.11 -5.60
N LEU A 102 -6.50 2.13 -5.32
CA LEU A 102 -6.37 1.27 -4.14
C LEU A 102 -5.06 0.47 -4.14
N GLY A 103 -4.64 -0.05 -5.29
CA GLY A 103 -3.43 -0.85 -5.40
C GLY A 103 -2.19 -0.06 -4.96
N THR A 104 -1.97 1.09 -5.56
CA THR A 104 -0.85 1.98 -5.20
C THR A 104 -1.00 2.51 -3.77
N SER A 105 -2.21 2.77 -3.30
CA SER A 105 -2.46 3.19 -1.90
C SER A 105 -2.04 2.11 -0.90
N LEU A 106 -2.31 0.84 -1.16
CA LEU A 106 -1.86 -0.27 -0.31
C LEU A 106 -0.34 -0.38 -0.29
N VAL A 107 0.33 -0.11 -1.43
CA VAL A 107 1.80 -0.08 -1.49
C VAL A 107 2.37 1.02 -0.59
N PHE A 108 1.79 2.23 -0.56
CA PHE A 108 2.22 3.29 0.37
C PHE A 108 2.07 2.86 1.83
N GLY A 109 0.97 2.19 2.18
CA GLY A 109 0.77 1.61 3.51
C GLY A 109 1.83 0.57 3.87
N ALA A 110 2.10 -0.37 2.97
CA ALA A 110 3.11 -1.40 3.15
C ALA A 110 4.53 -0.82 3.29
N LEU A 111 4.89 0.15 2.44
CA LEU A 111 6.16 0.87 2.53
C LEU A 111 6.33 1.54 3.89
N MET A 112 5.29 2.22 4.37
CA MET A 112 5.32 2.88 5.68
C MET A 112 5.58 1.89 6.80
N LEU A 113 4.83 0.80 6.87
CA LEU A 113 4.98 -0.22 7.91
C LEU A 113 6.37 -0.85 7.88
N THR A 114 6.86 -1.18 6.68
CA THR A 114 8.19 -1.77 6.49
C THR A 114 9.28 -0.82 6.97
N MET A 115 9.22 0.44 6.59
CA MET A 115 10.24 1.44 6.99
C MET A 115 10.22 1.70 8.49
N LEU A 116 9.06 1.76 9.12
CA LEU A 116 8.95 1.90 10.58
C LEU A 116 9.53 0.69 11.30
N TYR A 117 9.23 -0.52 10.82
CA TYR A 117 9.79 -1.75 11.36
C TYR A 117 11.33 -1.76 11.29
N TRP A 118 11.88 -1.44 10.11
CA TRP A 118 13.34 -1.38 9.91
C TRP A 118 14.01 -0.24 10.70
N SER A 119 13.30 0.83 11.03
CA SER A 119 13.80 1.91 11.88
C SER A 119 13.95 1.50 13.36
N GLY A 120 13.51 0.29 13.72
CA GLY A 120 13.58 -0.25 15.08
C GLY A 120 12.32 -0.02 15.91
N MET A 121 11.19 0.32 15.28
CA MET A 121 9.90 0.42 15.97
C MET A 121 9.52 -0.94 16.57
N PRO A 122 8.98 -1.00 17.81
CA PRO A 122 8.48 -2.22 18.40
C PRO A 122 7.44 -2.93 17.53
N VAL A 123 7.52 -4.25 17.40
CA VAL A 123 6.61 -5.06 16.57
C VAL A 123 5.15 -4.89 17.01
N GLU A 124 4.92 -4.71 18.30
CA GLU A 124 3.59 -4.47 18.87
C GLU A 124 2.93 -3.22 18.28
N TRP A 125 3.70 -2.17 18.01
CA TRP A 125 3.18 -0.94 17.41
C TRP A 125 2.89 -1.12 15.91
N VAL A 126 3.70 -1.94 15.22
CA VAL A 126 3.42 -2.32 13.81
C VAL A 126 2.11 -3.09 13.75
N ILE A 127 1.90 -4.05 14.66
CA ILE A 127 0.64 -4.81 14.76
C ILE A 127 -0.54 -3.87 15.03
N LEU A 128 -0.38 -2.93 15.96
CA LEU A 128 -1.44 -1.96 16.29
C LEU A 128 -1.77 -1.03 15.11
N LEU A 129 -0.78 -0.62 14.31
CA LEU A 129 -1.01 0.19 13.11
C LEU A 129 -1.72 -0.60 12.00
N LEU A 130 -1.42 -1.89 11.87
CA LEU A 130 -2.05 -2.77 10.88
C LEU A 130 -3.43 -3.27 11.32
N SER A 131 -3.66 -3.35 12.62
CA SER A 131 -4.83 -4.01 13.21
C SER A 131 -6.19 -3.43 12.79
N PRO A 132 -6.39 -2.12 12.51
CA PRO A 132 -7.66 -1.62 11.99
C PRO A 132 -8.02 -2.20 10.62
N LEU A 133 -7.02 -2.42 9.74
CA LEU A 133 -7.24 -3.07 8.44
C LEU A 133 -7.66 -4.54 8.64
N VAL A 134 -7.00 -5.25 9.56
CA VAL A 134 -7.39 -6.63 9.92
C VAL A 134 -8.82 -6.66 10.49
N THR A 135 -9.19 -5.68 11.32
CA THR A 135 -10.57 -5.57 11.82
C THR A 135 -11.58 -5.37 10.70
N ALA A 136 -11.26 -4.53 9.72
CA ALA A 136 -12.11 -4.34 8.55
C ALA A 136 -12.30 -5.65 7.77
N LEU A 137 -11.23 -6.43 7.54
CA LEU A 137 -11.33 -7.74 6.89
C LEU A 137 -12.12 -8.75 7.72
N LEU A 138 -11.87 -8.84 9.02
CA LEU A 138 -12.58 -9.75 9.91
C LEU A 138 -14.08 -9.41 10.01
N SER A 139 -14.45 -8.13 9.95
CA SER A 139 -15.87 -7.72 10.00
C SER A 139 -16.67 -8.27 8.82
N GLY A 140 -16.04 -8.44 7.67
CA GLY A 140 -16.68 -9.00 6.47
C GLY A 140 -16.58 -10.52 6.38
N LEU A 141 -15.43 -11.11 6.74
CA LEU A 141 -15.15 -12.52 6.53
C LEU A 141 -15.52 -13.40 7.73
N LEU A 142 -15.20 -12.96 8.94
CA LEU A 142 -15.31 -13.74 10.18
C LEU A 142 -15.76 -12.84 11.34
N PRO A 143 -17.01 -12.33 11.33
CA PRO A 143 -17.47 -11.35 12.32
C PRO A 143 -17.40 -11.86 13.77
N TRP A 144 -17.55 -13.16 14.00
CA TRP A 144 -17.42 -13.77 15.33
C TRP A 144 -15.99 -13.67 15.89
N ALA A 145 -14.96 -13.65 15.05
CA ALA A 145 -13.57 -13.53 15.48
C ALA A 145 -13.26 -12.15 16.10
N MET A 146 -14.06 -11.13 15.84
CA MET A 146 -13.91 -9.81 16.45
C MET A 146 -14.10 -9.82 17.96
N ALA A 147 -14.91 -10.73 18.48
CA ALA A 147 -15.10 -10.88 19.94
C ALA A 147 -13.78 -11.18 20.69
N LEU A 148 -12.84 -11.86 20.02
CA LEU A 148 -11.50 -12.13 20.56
C LEU A 148 -10.49 -11.06 20.11
N TRP A 149 -10.55 -10.66 18.84
CA TRP A 149 -9.58 -9.76 18.23
C TRP A 149 -9.56 -8.37 18.88
N ILE A 150 -10.73 -7.76 19.06
CA ILE A 150 -10.82 -6.38 19.60
C ILE A 150 -10.26 -6.29 21.04
N PRO A 151 -10.66 -7.16 21.98
CA PRO A 151 -10.05 -7.19 23.31
C PRO A 151 -8.55 -7.45 23.30
N LEU A 152 -8.07 -8.36 22.42
CA LEU A 152 -6.65 -8.67 22.28
C LEU A 152 -5.84 -7.40 21.88
N MET A 153 -6.32 -6.62 20.92
CA MET A 153 -5.69 -5.36 20.52
C MET A 153 -5.72 -4.32 21.64
N GLY A 154 -6.80 -4.25 22.41
CA GLY A 154 -6.88 -3.40 23.60
C GLY A 154 -5.85 -3.77 24.67
N VAL A 155 -5.65 -5.07 24.92
CA VAL A 155 -4.63 -5.57 25.85
C VAL A 155 -3.22 -5.28 25.31
N LEU A 156 -2.99 -5.48 24.01
CA LEU A 156 -1.71 -5.18 23.37
C LEU A 156 -1.36 -3.69 23.52
N ALA A 157 -2.31 -2.81 23.24
CA ALA A 157 -2.14 -1.36 23.40
C ALA A 157 -1.87 -0.96 24.87
N TYR A 158 -2.59 -1.58 25.81
CA TYR A 158 -2.37 -1.34 27.24
C TYR A 158 -0.95 -1.72 27.69
N ARG A 159 -0.38 -2.79 27.12
CA ARG A 159 0.95 -3.29 27.50
C ARG A 159 2.09 -2.55 26.80
N SER A 160 1.90 -2.15 25.53
CA SER A 160 2.99 -1.65 24.69
C SER A 160 3.08 -0.12 24.63
N LEU A 161 1.99 0.61 24.92
CA LEU A 161 1.97 2.07 24.81
C LEU A 161 2.12 2.76 26.17
N PRO A 162 2.73 3.96 26.22
CA PRO A 162 3.02 4.66 27.49
C PRO A 162 1.75 5.11 28.23
N TRP A 163 0.70 5.48 27.49
CA TRP A 163 -0.60 5.94 28.08
C TRP A 163 -1.59 4.80 28.22
N LYS A 164 -1.23 3.77 28.94
CA LYS A 164 -1.90 2.46 29.05
C LYS A 164 -3.44 2.49 28.90
N ARG A 165 -4.15 3.19 29.81
CA ARG A 165 -5.63 3.24 29.79
C ARG A 165 -6.14 3.99 28.57
N LEU A 166 -5.59 5.17 28.27
CA LEU A 166 -6.00 5.97 27.13
C LEU A 166 -5.72 5.24 25.80
N ALA A 167 -4.55 4.59 25.68
CA ALA A 167 -4.21 3.80 24.50
C ALA A 167 -5.16 2.62 24.30
N ALA A 168 -5.46 1.88 25.36
CA ALA A 168 -6.41 0.76 25.27
C ALA A 168 -7.82 1.22 24.89
N THR A 169 -8.34 2.28 25.53
CA THR A 169 -9.69 2.80 25.20
C THR A 169 -9.75 3.36 23.78
N ALA A 170 -8.72 4.09 23.33
CA ALA A 170 -8.64 4.61 21.97
C ALA A 170 -8.58 3.46 20.95
N THR A 171 -7.75 2.43 21.19
CA THR A 171 -7.66 1.25 20.34
C THR A 171 -9.01 0.54 20.24
N LEU A 172 -9.67 0.27 21.36
CA LEU A 172 -11.00 -0.34 21.37
C LEU A 172 -12.01 0.50 20.59
N ALA A 173 -12.03 1.82 20.80
CA ALA A 173 -12.93 2.74 20.08
C ALA A 173 -12.68 2.72 18.57
N ILE A 174 -11.42 2.75 18.13
CA ILE A 174 -11.03 2.67 16.71
C ILE A 174 -11.53 1.35 16.10
N HIS A 175 -11.28 0.21 16.76
CA HIS A 175 -11.68 -1.10 16.24
C HIS A 175 -13.19 -1.28 16.21
N CYS A 176 -13.92 -0.80 17.25
CA CYS A 176 -15.37 -0.81 17.23
C CYS A 176 -15.94 0.10 16.13
N ALA A 177 -15.37 1.29 15.94
CA ALA A 177 -15.75 2.18 14.84
C ALA A 177 -15.47 1.55 13.46
N MET A 178 -14.31 0.93 13.27
CA MET A 178 -13.97 0.21 12.04
C MET A 178 -14.94 -0.94 11.78
N ALA A 179 -15.25 -1.74 12.78
CA ALA A 179 -16.21 -2.82 12.65
C ALA A 179 -17.60 -2.35 12.26
N ALA A 180 -18.06 -1.22 12.82
CA ALA A 180 -19.36 -0.64 12.50
C ALA A 180 -19.42 0.02 11.12
N VAL A 181 -18.33 0.70 10.72
CA VAL A 181 -18.27 1.47 9.47
C VAL A 181 -17.94 0.61 8.25
N THR A 182 -17.19 -0.47 8.42
CA THR A 182 -16.75 -1.32 7.28
C THR A 182 -17.90 -1.87 6.43
N PRO A 183 -19.00 -2.43 6.97
CA PRO A 183 -20.09 -2.93 6.14
C PRO A 183 -20.72 -1.81 5.29
N TRP A 184 -20.82 -0.61 5.85
CA TRP A 184 -21.33 0.56 5.12
C TRP A 184 -20.36 1.03 4.03
N LEU A 185 -19.05 1.08 4.33
CA LEU A 185 -18.01 1.39 3.34
C LEU A 185 -17.98 0.37 2.21
N TRP A 186 -18.19 -0.91 2.51
CA TRP A 186 -18.26 -1.97 1.51
C TRP A 186 -19.41 -1.75 0.52
N MET A 187 -20.57 -1.34 1.02
CA MET A 187 -21.76 -1.16 0.18
C MET A 187 -21.78 0.17 -0.58
N LEU A 188 -21.36 1.26 0.05
CA LEU A 188 -21.52 2.62 -0.47
C LEU A 188 -20.20 3.33 -0.79
N GLY A 189 -19.10 2.92 -0.16
CA GLY A 189 -17.80 3.60 -0.29
C GLY A 189 -16.93 3.06 -1.42
N LEU A 190 -17.04 1.79 -1.75
CA LEU A 190 -16.26 1.17 -2.82
C LEU A 190 -17.03 1.16 -4.13
N LYS A 191 -16.35 1.51 -5.21
CA LYS A 191 -16.87 1.35 -6.57
C LYS A 191 -16.89 -0.14 -6.94
N ASP A 192 -17.78 -0.54 -7.86
CA ASP A 192 -17.96 -1.93 -8.26
C ASP A 192 -16.63 -2.58 -8.68
N TYR A 193 -15.84 -1.94 -9.53
CA TYR A 193 -14.54 -2.46 -9.95
C TYR A 193 -13.53 -2.67 -8.80
N GLN A 194 -13.67 -1.95 -7.69
CA GLN A 194 -12.80 -2.11 -6.52
C GLN A 194 -13.22 -3.31 -5.68
N ARG A 195 -14.51 -3.53 -5.54
CA ARG A 195 -15.08 -4.73 -4.91
C ARG A 195 -14.72 -5.97 -5.71
N ASP A 196 -14.91 -5.92 -7.04
CA ASP A 196 -14.60 -7.01 -7.94
C ASP A 196 -13.12 -7.41 -7.84
N ARG A 197 -12.19 -6.44 -7.78
CA ARG A 197 -10.77 -6.75 -7.58
C ARG A 197 -10.49 -7.48 -6.28
N LEU A 198 -11.16 -7.13 -5.19
CA LEU A 198 -10.96 -7.81 -3.90
C LEU A 198 -11.57 -9.21 -3.90
N VAL A 199 -12.77 -9.36 -4.45
CA VAL A 199 -13.47 -10.64 -4.54
C VAL A 199 -12.73 -11.59 -5.49
N LEU A 200 -12.38 -11.11 -6.68
CA LEU A 200 -11.69 -11.91 -7.71
C LEU A 200 -10.23 -12.22 -7.34
N PHE A 201 -9.61 -11.43 -6.49
CA PHE A 201 -8.31 -11.78 -5.92
C PHE A 201 -8.38 -13.02 -5.02
N LEU A 202 -9.48 -13.18 -4.28
CA LEU A 202 -9.72 -14.35 -3.42
C LEU A 202 -10.21 -15.55 -4.22
N ASP A 203 -11.08 -15.31 -5.19
CA ASP A 203 -11.65 -16.37 -6.04
C ASP A 203 -11.85 -15.88 -7.48
N PRO A 204 -10.81 -16.02 -8.34
CA PRO A 204 -10.89 -15.62 -9.75
C PRO A 204 -11.92 -16.39 -10.58
N SER A 205 -12.37 -17.55 -10.08
CA SER A 205 -13.30 -18.42 -10.79
C SER A 205 -14.73 -17.87 -10.83
N GLN A 206 -15.05 -16.84 -10.05
CA GLN A 206 -16.38 -16.21 -10.06
C GLN A 206 -16.67 -15.44 -11.36
N ASP A 207 -15.64 -14.93 -12.05
CA ASP A 207 -15.78 -14.28 -13.35
C ASP A 207 -14.59 -14.64 -14.26
N PRO A 208 -14.53 -15.88 -14.78
CA PRO A 208 -13.37 -16.38 -15.51
C PRO A 208 -13.17 -15.76 -16.90
N LEU A 209 -14.19 -15.12 -17.46
CA LEU A 209 -14.12 -14.47 -18.78
C LEU A 209 -14.05 -12.94 -18.71
N GLY A 210 -14.32 -12.35 -17.54
CA GLY A 210 -14.23 -10.92 -17.29
C GLY A 210 -13.08 -10.54 -16.39
N GLY A 211 -13.38 -9.98 -15.20
CA GLY A 211 -12.38 -9.46 -14.27
C GLY A 211 -11.37 -10.49 -13.75
N GLY A 212 -11.77 -11.77 -13.64
CA GLY A 212 -10.89 -12.87 -13.22
C GLY A 212 -9.98 -13.41 -14.32
N TYR A 213 -10.25 -13.12 -15.59
CA TYR A 213 -9.50 -13.64 -16.74
C TYR A 213 -8.00 -13.38 -16.63
N HIS A 214 -7.62 -12.14 -16.38
CA HIS A 214 -6.20 -11.75 -16.26
C HIS A 214 -5.46 -12.52 -15.17
N LEU A 215 -6.11 -12.71 -14.02
CA LEU A 215 -5.51 -13.41 -12.89
C LEU A 215 -5.35 -14.90 -13.15
N LEU A 216 -6.37 -15.53 -13.76
CA LEU A 216 -6.33 -16.92 -14.18
C LEU A 216 -5.24 -17.16 -15.24
N GLN A 217 -5.18 -16.32 -16.29
CA GLN A 217 -4.16 -16.44 -17.33
C GLN A 217 -2.75 -16.20 -16.79
N SER A 218 -2.58 -15.25 -15.87
CA SER A 218 -1.30 -15.02 -15.19
C SER A 218 -0.88 -16.24 -14.37
N THR A 219 -1.80 -16.82 -13.61
CA THR A 219 -1.53 -18.02 -12.80
C THR A 219 -1.12 -19.20 -13.68
N VAL A 220 -1.82 -19.43 -14.78
CA VAL A 220 -1.49 -20.47 -15.75
C VAL A 220 -0.13 -20.18 -16.42
N GLY A 221 0.13 -18.90 -16.78
CA GLY A 221 1.39 -18.49 -17.41
C GLY A 221 2.60 -18.74 -16.49
N ILE A 222 2.48 -18.35 -15.22
CA ILE A 222 3.55 -18.57 -14.22
C ILE A 222 3.68 -20.07 -13.93
N GLY A 223 2.57 -20.78 -13.74
CA GLY A 223 2.57 -22.22 -13.46
C GLY A 223 3.16 -23.06 -14.58
N SER A 224 2.92 -22.68 -15.84
CA SER A 224 3.49 -23.40 -17.02
C SER A 224 4.99 -23.25 -17.17
N GLY A 225 5.58 -22.17 -16.61
CA GLY A 225 7.02 -21.94 -16.62
C GLY A 225 7.80 -22.77 -15.60
N GLY A 226 7.15 -23.28 -14.55
CA GLY A 226 7.83 -23.98 -13.47
C GLY A 226 8.86 -23.10 -12.76
N VAL A 227 9.82 -23.74 -12.09
CA VAL A 227 10.84 -23.03 -11.28
C VAL A 227 11.90 -22.32 -12.14
N LEU A 228 12.23 -22.88 -13.30
CA LEU A 228 13.31 -22.40 -14.18
C LEU A 228 12.81 -21.50 -15.32
N GLY A 229 11.50 -21.37 -15.48
CA GLY A 229 10.90 -20.66 -16.60
C GLY A 229 11.06 -21.40 -17.93
N THR A 230 10.44 -20.86 -18.99
CA THR A 230 10.53 -21.41 -20.37
C THR A 230 11.63 -20.76 -21.20
N GLY A 231 12.35 -19.79 -20.65
CA GLY A 231 13.36 -18.99 -21.33
C GLY A 231 12.88 -17.60 -21.73
N LEU A 232 13.82 -16.69 -21.94
CA LEU A 232 13.53 -15.29 -22.25
C LEU A 232 12.67 -15.19 -23.53
N LEU A 233 11.53 -14.50 -23.45
CA LEU A 233 10.55 -14.32 -24.52
C LEU A 233 9.96 -15.63 -25.10
N GLN A 234 10.08 -16.74 -24.37
CA GLN A 234 9.63 -18.06 -24.84
C GLN A 234 8.28 -18.48 -24.21
N GLY A 235 7.66 -17.67 -23.39
CA GLY A 235 6.37 -17.95 -22.77
C GLY A 235 5.27 -18.20 -23.81
N GLN A 236 4.61 -19.36 -23.74
CA GLN A 236 3.58 -19.74 -24.72
C GLN A 236 2.37 -18.80 -24.68
N LEU A 237 1.90 -18.42 -23.49
CA LEU A 237 0.76 -17.51 -23.35
C LEU A 237 1.08 -16.09 -23.82
N THR A 238 2.33 -15.67 -23.70
CA THR A 238 2.82 -14.39 -24.22
C THR A 238 2.86 -14.40 -25.75
N LYS A 239 3.38 -15.47 -26.38
CA LYS A 239 3.41 -15.62 -27.84
C LYS A 239 2.02 -15.70 -28.47
N LEU A 240 1.08 -16.31 -27.78
CA LEU A 240 -0.29 -16.48 -28.26
C LEU A 240 -1.22 -15.28 -27.95
N LEU A 241 -0.67 -14.20 -27.35
CA LEU A 241 -1.38 -12.98 -26.99
C LEU A 241 -2.58 -13.21 -26.05
N PHE A 242 -2.57 -14.30 -25.28
CA PHE A 242 -3.62 -14.56 -24.27
C PHE A 242 -3.50 -13.65 -23.04
N ILE A 243 -2.34 -13.03 -22.83
CA ILE A 243 -2.12 -12.08 -21.76
C ILE A 243 -2.25 -10.68 -22.34
N PRO A 244 -3.31 -9.93 -22.00
CA PRO A 244 -3.45 -8.54 -22.42
C PRO A 244 -2.37 -7.67 -21.79
N GLU A 245 -1.98 -6.60 -22.50
CA GLU A 245 -1.02 -5.58 -21.99
C GLU A 245 0.32 -6.17 -21.49
N GLN A 246 0.87 -7.10 -22.23
CA GLN A 246 2.14 -7.80 -21.94
C GLN A 246 3.30 -6.84 -21.61
N HIS A 247 3.26 -5.60 -22.13
CA HIS A 247 4.29 -4.59 -21.93
C HIS A 247 4.23 -3.88 -20.57
N LEU A 248 3.14 -4.03 -19.82
CA LEU A 248 2.96 -3.41 -18.50
C LEU A 248 3.38 -4.32 -17.35
N SER A 249 3.80 -5.55 -17.62
CA SER A 249 3.90 -6.53 -16.56
C SER A 249 5.26 -7.20 -16.46
N LEU A 250 5.59 -7.57 -15.23
CA LEU A 250 6.56 -8.57 -14.83
C LEU A 250 6.32 -9.97 -15.47
N ILE A 251 5.32 -10.11 -16.32
CA ILE A 251 4.91 -11.36 -16.97
C ILE A 251 5.84 -11.74 -18.15
N ASN A 252 6.83 -10.92 -18.45
CA ASN A 252 7.88 -11.24 -19.42
C ASN A 252 9.05 -12.07 -18.84
N ILE A 253 8.90 -12.59 -17.63
CA ILE A 253 9.88 -13.45 -16.99
C ILE A 253 9.55 -14.92 -17.28
#